data_cb9cf7bacca0e774a2c6a9d8be4db75a
#
_entry.id   cb9cf7bacca0e774a2c6a9d8be4db75a
#
_cell.length_a   1.000
_cell.length_b   1.000
_cell.length_c   1.000
_cell.angle_alpha   90.00
_cell.angle_beta   90.00
_cell.angle_gamma   90.00
#
_symmetry.space_group_name_H-M   'P 1'
#
loop_
_entity.id
_entity.type
_entity.pdbx_description
1 polymer ?
#
loop_
_entity_poly.entity_id
_entity_poly.type
_entity_poly.pdbx_seq_one_letter_code
_entity_poly.pdbx_strand_id
1 'polypeptide(L)'
;RGLGDVYKRQGIVKTQDSVISCTIDIRVPVTLKPDEVRRLCEDKLEDENGRIEILDIGDGLFFPRESPLVEALYKAYVDVTGDTANEPMVIGGGTYAKSLKNIIAFGPEKLGIDYRIHGADEYILVSGMEEAVLVYMEAIKNLLAI
;
A
#
# COMPACT_ATOMS: atom_id res chain seq x y z
N ARG A 1 13.44 5.98 11.87
CA ARG A 1 12.04 6.46 11.77
C ARG A 1 11.28 5.50 10.90
N GLY A 2 10.26 4.94 11.47
CA GLY A 2 9.09 4.54 10.75
C GLY A 2 8.83 3.05 10.74
N LEU A 3 8.38 2.56 11.84
CA LEU A 3 7.33 1.58 11.81
C LEU A 3 6.15 2.32 11.18
N GLY A 4 5.74 1.93 9.97
CA GLY A 4 4.58 2.52 9.32
C GLY A 4 3.39 2.47 10.26
N ASP A 5 2.59 3.52 10.27
CA ASP A 5 1.43 3.61 11.15
C ASP A 5 0.46 2.47 10.84
N VAL A 6 0.01 1.80 11.89
CA VAL A 6 -1.07 0.80 11.78
C VAL A 6 -2.38 1.55 11.63
N TYR A 7 -3.00 1.47 10.46
CA TYR A 7 -4.32 2.03 10.23
C TYR A 7 -5.41 1.02 10.60
N LYS A 8 -6.27 1.40 11.52
CA LYS A 8 -7.47 0.64 11.88
C LYS A 8 -8.68 1.34 11.29
N ARG A 9 -9.48 0.61 10.55
CA ARG A 9 -10.81 1.06 10.12
C ARG A 9 -11.86 0.13 10.70
N GLN A 10 -12.74 0.68 11.54
CA GLN A 10 -13.96 0.01 11.93
C GLN A 10 -14.88 0.00 10.71
N GLY A 11 -15.11 -1.19 10.16
CA GLY A 11 -15.95 -1.34 8.99
C GLY A 11 -17.42 -1.43 9.34
N ILE A 12 -17.83 -2.50 10.03
CA ILE A 12 -19.24 -2.79 10.29
C ILE A 12 -19.40 -3.23 11.73
N VAL A 13 -20.39 -2.65 12.43
CA VAL A 13 -20.86 -3.13 13.72
C VAL A 13 -22.28 -3.68 13.55
N LYS A 14 -22.51 -4.88 14.02
CA LYS A 14 -23.84 -5.54 14.01
C LYS A 14 -24.16 -6.05 15.41
N THR A 15 -25.43 -5.94 15.78
CA THR A 15 -25.96 -6.55 16.98
C THR A 15 -27.08 -7.51 16.59
N GLN A 16 -26.95 -8.76 16.97
CA GLN A 16 -27.94 -9.80 16.71
C GLN A 16 -27.93 -10.81 17.86
N ASP A 17 -29.10 -11.19 18.33
CA ASP A 17 -29.29 -12.23 19.38
C ASP A 17 -28.38 -12.04 20.60
N SER A 18 -28.28 -10.80 21.09
CA SER A 18 -27.41 -10.40 22.21
C SER A 18 -25.90 -10.53 21.94
N VAL A 19 -25.52 -10.72 20.71
CA VAL A 19 -24.11 -10.72 20.27
C VAL A 19 -23.81 -9.41 19.52
N ILE A 20 -22.70 -8.77 19.88
CA ILE A 20 -22.15 -7.64 19.15
C ILE A 20 -20.97 -8.12 18.32
N SER A 21 -21.04 -7.95 17.03
CA SER A 21 -19.93 -8.24 16.12
C SER A 21 -19.38 -6.95 15.52
N CYS A 22 -18.05 -6.82 15.49
CA CYS A 22 -17.36 -5.69 14.90
C CYS A 22 -16.32 -6.19 13.90
N THR A 23 -16.48 -5.81 12.63
CA THR A 23 -15.45 -6.09 11.60
C THR A 23 -14.44 -4.95 11.59
N ILE A 24 -13.17 -5.29 11.66
CA ILE A 24 -12.07 -4.31 11.67
C ILE A 24 -11.12 -4.63 10.50
N ASP A 25 -10.83 -3.64 9.66
CA ASP A 25 -9.74 -3.69 8.69
C ASP A 25 -8.48 -3.13 9.35
N ILE A 26 -7.43 -3.95 9.42
CA ILE A 26 -6.15 -3.56 10.01
C ILE A 26 -5.09 -3.57 8.92
N ARG A 27 -4.52 -2.41 8.64
CA ARG A 27 -3.39 -2.24 7.75
C ARG A 27 -2.10 -2.26 8.57
N VAL A 28 -1.29 -3.27 8.34
CA VAL A 28 -0.06 -3.49 9.12
C VAL A 28 1.18 -3.29 8.26
N PRO A 29 2.26 -2.75 8.83
CA PRO A 29 3.53 -2.69 8.13
C PRO A 29 4.07 -4.10 7.88
N VAL A 30 4.84 -4.28 6.82
CA VAL A 30 5.45 -5.55 6.43
C VAL A 30 6.42 -6.15 7.45
N THR A 31 6.79 -5.35 8.45
CA THR A 31 7.63 -5.78 9.58
C THR A 31 6.90 -6.61 10.63
N LEU A 32 5.56 -6.58 10.63
CA LEU A 32 4.73 -7.37 11.54
C LEU A 32 4.19 -8.60 10.81
N LYS A 33 4.32 -9.75 11.46
CA LYS A 33 3.76 -10.99 10.94
C LYS A 33 2.29 -11.14 11.31
N PRO A 34 1.50 -11.87 10.51
CA PRO A 34 0.09 -12.13 10.79
C PRO A 34 -0.19 -12.64 12.21
N ASP A 35 0.61 -13.57 12.70
CA ASP A 35 0.45 -14.14 14.04
C ASP A 35 0.72 -13.13 15.17
N GLU A 36 1.62 -12.18 14.94
CA GLU A 36 1.88 -11.10 15.90
C GLU A 36 0.69 -10.15 15.98
N VAL A 37 0.08 -9.83 14.84
CA VAL A 37 -1.14 -9.00 14.79
C VAL A 37 -2.28 -9.71 15.52
N ARG A 38 -2.47 -11.02 15.28
CA ARG A 38 -3.46 -11.82 15.99
C ARG A 38 -3.28 -11.70 17.50
N ARG A 39 -2.07 -11.98 18.01
CA ARG A 39 -1.77 -11.90 19.45
C ARG A 39 -2.06 -10.53 20.03
N LEU A 40 -1.62 -9.46 19.32
CA LEU A 40 -1.90 -8.09 19.76
C LEU A 40 -3.39 -7.76 19.84
N CYS A 41 -4.20 -8.36 18.99
CA CYS A 41 -5.66 -8.21 19.05
C CYS A 41 -6.25 -9.02 20.22
N GLU A 42 -5.82 -10.27 20.41
CA GLU A 42 -6.25 -11.15 21.49
C GLU A 42 -5.90 -10.57 22.86
N ASP A 43 -4.69 -10.01 23.01
CA ASP A 43 -4.25 -9.33 24.24
C ASP A 43 -5.08 -8.08 24.59
N LYS A 44 -5.80 -7.52 23.62
CA LYS A 44 -6.68 -6.36 23.80
C LYS A 44 -8.15 -6.73 24.02
N LEU A 45 -8.47 -8.00 23.90
CA LEU A 45 -9.82 -8.48 24.16
C LEU A 45 -9.99 -8.73 25.66
N GLU A 46 -10.63 -7.78 26.35
CA GLU A 46 -10.81 -7.83 27.81
C GLU A 46 -12.02 -8.68 28.22
N ASP A 47 -12.91 -9.02 27.28
CA ASP A 47 -14.12 -9.80 27.56
C ASP A 47 -13.86 -11.29 27.39
N GLU A 48 -14.03 -12.07 28.45
CA GLU A 48 -13.87 -13.54 28.45
C GLU A 48 -14.86 -14.23 27.49
N ASN A 49 -15.98 -13.61 27.16
CA ASN A 49 -16.95 -14.11 26.18
C ASN A 49 -16.66 -13.62 24.75
N GLY A 50 -15.67 -12.75 24.60
CA GLY A 50 -15.24 -12.24 23.32
C GLY A 50 -14.39 -13.27 22.56
N ARG A 51 -14.49 -13.25 21.23
CA ARG A 51 -13.64 -14.04 20.36
C ARG A 51 -13.21 -13.23 19.16
N ILE A 52 -12.04 -13.53 18.65
CA ILE A 52 -11.50 -12.95 17.42
C ILE A 52 -11.53 -14.01 16.33
N GLU A 53 -12.12 -13.65 15.21
CA GLU A 53 -12.12 -14.45 14.00
C GLU A 53 -11.37 -13.68 12.91
N ILE A 54 -10.39 -14.31 12.28
CA ILE A 54 -9.69 -13.73 11.14
C ILE A 54 -10.45 -14.13 9.88
N LEU A 55 -11.06 -13.14 9.23
CA LEU A 55 -11.84 -13.34 8.02
C LEU A 55 -10.94 -13.42 6.78
N ASP A 56 -9.88 -12.61 6.76
CA ASP A 56 -8.90 -12.58 5.70
C ASP A 56 -7.56 -12.06 6.24
N ILE A 57 -6.48 -12.60 5.71
CA ILE A 57 -5.13 -12.15 6.03
C ILE A 57 -4.26 -12.24 4.79
N GLY A 58 -3.75 -11.10 4.37
CA GLY A 58 -2.88 -11.00 3.20
C GLY A 58 -1.47 -10.59 3.59
N ASP A 59 -0.50 -11.11 2.86
CA ASP A 59 0.87 -10.64 2.98
C ASP A 59 1.01 -9.21 2.44
N GLY A 60 1.87 -8.43 3.09
CA GLY A 60 2.28 -7.14 2.59
C GLY A 60 3.10 -7.29 1.30
N LEU A 61 2.87 -6.42 0.32
CA LEU A 61 3.73 -6.33 -0.85
C LEU A 61 4.95 -5.48 -0.50
N PHE A 62 6.12 -6.08 -0.55
CA PHE A 62 7.37 -5.37 -0.25
C PHE A 62 8.49 -5.83 -1.17
N PHE A 63 9.18 -4.87 -1.74
CA PHE A 63 10.44 -5.06 -2.46
C PHE A 63 11.53 -4.20 -1.82
N PRO A 64 12.70 -4.75 -1.51
CA PRO A 64 13.85 -3.96 -1.06
C PRO A 64 14.17 -2.85 -2.06
N ARG A 65 14.62 -1.70 -1.55
CA ARG A 65 15.01 -0.55 -2.39
C ARG A 65 16.06 -0.94 -3.44
N GLU A 66 16.97 -1.82 -3.06
CA GLU A 66 18.11 -2.29 -3.86
C GLU A 66 17.74 -3.44 -4.79
N SER A 67 16.46 -3.85 -4.83
CA SER A 67 16.08 -4.90 -5.78
C SER A 67 16.16 -4.41 -7.22
N PRO A 68 16.59 -5.25 -8.17
CA PRO A 68 16.72 -4.83 -9.57
C PRO A 68 15.45 -4.22 -10.15
N LEU A 69 14.28 -4.75 -9.74
CA LEU A 69 12.99 -4.24 -10.16
C LEU A 69 12.77 -2.80 -9.68
N VAL A 70 13.01 -2.51 -8.40
CA VAL A 70 12.84 -1.16 -7.84
C VAL A 70 13.84 -0.19 -8.43
N GLU A 71 15.10 -0.62 -8.59
CA GLU A 71 16.16 0.21 -9.18
C GLU A 71 15.85 0.59 -10.62
N ALA A 72 15.40 -0.37 -11.45
CA ALA A 72 15.04 -0.11 -12.84
C ALA A 72 13.90 0.92 -12.96
N LEU A 73 12.88 0.79 -12.13
CA LEU A 73 11.74 1.72 -12.10
C LEU A 73 12.12 3.10 -11.56
N TYR A 74 12.88 3.14 -10.47
CA TYR A 74 13.37 4.40 -9.91
C TYR A 74 14.28 5.15 -10.86
N LYS A 75 15.19 4.42 -11.54
CA LYS A 75 16.03 5.00 -12.57
C LYS A 75 15.19 5.64 -13.69
N ALA A 76 14.16 4.96 -14.16
CA ALA A 76 13.27 5.51 -15.19
C ALA A 76 12.58 6.81 -14.73
N TYR A 77 12.14 6.85 -13.48
CA TYR A 77 11.56 8.06 -12.89
C TYR A 77 12.58 9.21 -12.87
N VAL A 78 13.77 8.97 -12.35
CA VAL A 78 14.83 9.99 -12.25
C VAL A 78 15.29 10.47 -13.63
N ASP A 79 15.48 9.56 -14.57
CA ASP A 79 15.96 9.90 -15.93
C ASP A 79 14.98 10.84 -16.66
N VAL A 80 13.67 10.70 -16.42
CA VAL A 80 12.65 11.49 -17.10
C VAL A 80 12.31 12.76 -16.32
N THR A 81 12.17 12.69 -15.01
CA THR A 81 11.70 13.82 -14.20
C THR A 81 12.84 14.69 -13.68
N GLY A 82 14.06 14.18 -13.62
CA GLY A 82 15.20 14.81 -12.95
C GLY A 82 15.09 14.86 -11.42
N ASP A 83 14.06 14.24 -10.85
CA ASP A 83 13.81 14.27 -9.41
C ASP A 83 14.63 13.17 -8.70
N THR A 84 15.68 13.59 -8.05
CA THR A 84 16.55 12.73 -7.20
C THR A 84 16.27 12.91 -5.71
N ALA A 85 15.36 13.81 -5.34
CA ALA A 85 15.07 14.10 -3.94
C ALA A 85 14.03 13.15 -3.35
N ASN A 86 13.17 12.59 -4.18
CA ASN A 86 12.10 11.71 -3.77
C ASN A 86 12.47 10.24 -4.05
N GLU A 87 12.39 9.43 -2.99
CA GLU A 87 12.65 7.99 -3.05
C GLU A 87 11.33 7.20 -3.17
N PRO A 88 11.38 5.95 -3.68
CA PRO A 88 10.22 5.07 -3.68
C PRO A 88 9.59 4.96 -2.30
N MET A 89 8.27 5.11 -2.23
CA MET A 89 7.52 5.15 -0.99
C MET A 89 6.78 3.84 -0.72
N VAL A 90 6.59 3.54 0.56
CA VAL A 90 5.66 2.50 1.00
C VAL A 90 4.33 3.16 1.34
N ILE A 91 3.25 2.63 0.80
CA ILE A 91 1.90 3.11 1.05
C ILE A 91 1.07 2.06 1.80
N GLY A 92 0.12 2.51 2.64
CA GLY A 92 -0.82 1.63 3.34
C GLY A 92 -1.96 1.10 2.47
N GLY A 93 -2.02 1.50 1.20
CA GLY A 93 -3.03 1.08 0.25
C GLY A 93 -2.77 -0.31 -0.34
N GLY A 94 -3.82 -0.92 -0.88
CA GLY A 94 -3.71 -2.14 -1.69
C GLY A 94 -3.87 -1.81 -3.17
N THR A 95 -3.11 -2.49 -4.02
CA THR A 95 -3.23 -2.40 -5.48
C THR A 95 -3.37 -3.80 -6.08
N TYR A 96 -3.69 -3.88 -7.36
CA TYR A 96 -3.71 -5.15 -8.10
C TYR A 96 -2.34 -5.87 -8.11
N ALA A 97 -1.25 -5.18 -7.79
CA ALA A 97 0.07 -5.77 -7.65
C ALA A 97 0.13 -6.89 -6.60
N LYS A 98 -0.80 -6.91 -5.63
CA LYS A 98 -0.91 -8.02 -4.66
C LYS A 98 -1.39 -9.33 -5.25
N SER A 99 -2.01 -9.31 -6.43
CA SER A 99 -2.65 -10.50 -7.03
C SER A 99 -1.68 -11.39 -7.80
N LEU A 100 -0.47 -10.92 -8.07
CA LEU A 100 0.52 -11.64 -8.87
C LEU A 100 1.91 -11.56 -8.22
N LYS A 101 2.76 -12.53 -8.55
CA LYS A 101 4.16 -12.54 -8.10
C LYS A 101 5.02 -11.58 -8.93
N ASN A 102 6.03 -11.00 -8.32
CA ASN A 102 7.01 -10.11 -8.97
C ASN A 102 6.38 -8.89 -9.64
N ILE A 103 5.32 -8.37 -9.09
CA ILE A 103 4.68 -7.14 -9.54
C ILE A 103 4.76 -6.10 -8.44
N ILE A 104 5.15 -4.90 -8.81
CA ILE A 104 5.17 -3.71 -7.95
C ILE A 104 4.19 -2.67 -8.49
N ALA A 105 3.57 -1.91 -7.59
CA ALA A 105 2.83 -0.73 -7.99
C ALA A 105 3.82 0.37 -8.36
N PHE A 106 3.64 0.94 -9.52
CA PHE A 106 4.45 2.04 -10.03
C PHE A 106 3.53 3.06 -10.69
N GLY A 107 3.64 4.29 -10.29
CA GLY A 107 2.76 5.34 -10.79
C GLY A 107 3.35 6.73 -10.63
N PRO A 108 2.87 7.68 -11.46
CA PRO A 108 3.47 8.99 -11.64
C PRO A 108 2.86 10.05 -10.73
N GLU A 109 2.30 9.70 -9.59
CA GLU A 109 1.79 10.69 -8.65
C GLU A 109 2.93 11.59 -8.18
N LYS A 110 2.73 12.89 -8.33
CA LYS A 110 3.70 13.89 -7.84
C LYS A 110 3.41 14.22 -6.39
N LEU A 111 4.46 14.18 -5.57
CA LEU A 111 4.38 14.59 -4.18
C LEU A 111 3.98 16.07 -4.07
N GLY A 112 3.14 16.37 -3.11
CA GLY A 112 2.68 17.74 -2.83
C GLY A 112 1.48 18.19 -3.66
N ILE A 113 0.95 17.35 -4.56
CA ILE A 113 -0.30 17.61 -5.28
C ILE A 113 -1.41 16.78 -4.65
N ASP A 114 -2.47 17.45 -4.20
CA ASP A 114 -3.68 16.80 -3.74
C ASP A 114 -4.58 16.49 -4.93
N TYR A 115 -4.49 15.27 -5.44
CA TYR A 115 -5.34 14.79 -6.54
C TYR A 115 -6.77 14.45 -6.12
N ARG A 116 -7.14 14.66 -4.86
CA ARG A 116 -8.45 14.29 -4.28
C ARG A 116 -8.81 12.82 -4.45
N ILE A 117 -7.80 11.95 -4.35
CA ILE A 117 -7.94 10.50 -4.57
C ILE A 117 -9.06 9.92 -3.69
N HIS A 118 -9.99 9.20 -4.32
CA HIS A 118 -11.21 8.68 -3.70
C HIS A 118 -12.20 9.76 -3.21
N GLY A 119 -11.98 11.01 -3.56
CA GLY A 119 -12.85 12.13 -3.22
C GLY A 119 -13.75 12.58 -4.38
N ALA A 120 -14.62 13.56 -4.09
CA ALA A 120 -15.34 14.26 -5.13
C ALA A 120 -14.36 15.09 -5.97
N ASP A 121 -14.61 15.14 -7.29
CA ASP A 121 -13.77 15.88 -8.25
C ASP A 121 -12.31 15.42 -8.26
N GLU A 122 -12.06 14.12 -8.11
CA GLU A 122 -10.76 13.50 -8.34
C GLU A 122 -10.27 13.86 -9.76
N TYR A 123 -9.02 14.24 -9.87
CA TYR A 123 -8.48 14.72 -11.14
C TYR A 123 -7.03 14.28 -11.35
N ILE A 124 -6.57 14.38 -12.59
CA ILE A 124 -5.18 14.26 -12.97
C ILE A 124 -4.79 15.47 -13.83
N LEU A 125 -3.56 15.94 -13.69
CA LEU A 125 -3.03 16.98 -14.54
C LEU A 125 -2.68 16.44 -15.93
N VAL A 126 -3.08 17.10 -16.99
CA VAL A 126 -2.75 16.69 -18.38
C VAL A 126 -1.23 16.62 -18.57
N SER A 127 -0.49 17.62 -18.08
CA SER A 127 0.98 17.59 -18.12
C SER A 127 1.58 16.41 -17.32
N GLY A 128 0.92 15.99 -16.25
CA GLY A 128 1.30 14.78 -15.51
C GLY A 128 1.09 13.51 -16.31
N MET A 129 0.05 13.44 -17.14
CA MET A 129 -0.18 12.29 -18.03
C MET A 129 0.91 12.19 -19.10
N GLU A 130 1.31 13.31 -19.71
CA GLU A 130 2.37 13.34 -20.71
C GLU A 130 3.71 12.87 -20.12
N GLU A 131 4.06 13.38 -18.96
CA GLU A 131 5.28 12.93 -18.24
C GLU A 131 5.20 11.45 -17.86
N ALA A 132 4.03 10.98 -17.40
CA ALA A 132 3.81 9.59 -17.06
C ALA A 132 4.08 8.64 -18.24
N VAL A 133 3.64 9.01 -19.44
CA VAL A 133 3.92 8.20 -20.65
C VAL A 133 5.42 8.05 -20.87
N LEU A 134 6.20 9.12 -20.73
CA LEU A 134 7.66 9.07 -20.88
C LEU A 134 8.31 8.21 -19.79
N VAL A 135 7.86 8.34 -18.54
CA VAL A 135 8.35 7.52 -17.42
C VAL A 135 8.06 6.04 -17.67
N TYR A 136 6.85 5.69 -18.11
CA TYR A 136 6.50 4.28 -18.40
C TYR A 136 7.30 3.73 -19.60
N MET A 137 7.52 4.51 -20.63
CA MET A 137 8.36 4.10 -21.77
C MET A 137 9.79 3.78 -21.32
N GLU A 138 10.37 4.63 -20.47
CA GLU A 138 11.72 4.41 -19.96
C GLU A 138 11.75 3.23 -18.98
N ALA A 139 10.72 3.08 -18.14
CA ALA A 139 10.58 1.94 -17.25
C ALA A 139 10.55 0.61 -18.01
N ILE A 140 9.80 0.52 -19.11
CA ILE A 140 9.76 -0.69 -19.94
C ILE A 140 11.14 -0.99 -20.53
N LYS A 141 11.87 -0.01 -21.01
CA LYS A 141 13.25 -0.21 -21.54
C LYS A 141 14.17 -0.74 -20.44
N ASN A 142 14.14 -0.13 -19.25
CA ASN A 142 15.00 -0.55 -18.14
C ASN A 142 14.65 -1.96 -17.66
N LEU A 143 13.36 -2.32 -17.62
CA LEU A 143 12.91 -3.66 -17.23
C LEU A 143 13.28 -4.74 -18.25
N LEU A 144 13.37 -4.42 -19.52
CA LEU A 144 13.83 -5.36 -20.56
C LEU A 144 15.35 -5.60 -20.51
N ALA A 145 16.09 -4.80 -19.77
CA ALA A 145 17.54 -4.87 -19.65
C ALA A 145 18.05 -5.64 -18.41
N ILE A 146 17.13 -6.10 -17.52
CA ILE A 146 17.45 -6.84 -16.28
C ILE A 146 17.08 -8.34 -16.34
#